data_a4be639061b049ca63378c9c50599634
#
_entry.id   a4be639061b049ca63378c9c50599634
#
_cell.length_a   1.000
_cell.length_b   1.000
_cell.length_c   1.000
_cell.angle_alpha   90.00
_cell.angle_beta   90.00
_cell.angle_gamma   90.00
#
_symmetry.space_group_name_H-M   'P 1'
#
loop_
_entity.id
_entity.type
_entity.pdbx_description
1 polymer ?
#
loop_
_entity_poly.entity_id
_entity_poly.type
_entity_poly.pdbx_seq_one_letter_code
_entity_poly.pdbx_strand_id
1 'polypeptide(L)'
;PDALNGFRIAQLSDLHIGPTFGKAWLTDVVARTDSLNPDLIVITGDVVDGSPSRLEEDVAPLADLKAKYGVIFAPGNHEYYSGIQQWLPVFQRLGMHVLMNENTQIRVNGTPFAIAGVTDTAALNWGLEGPDPEKALSGLSKDITKLMLSHRPSLAPESAKAGASLQLSGHTHGGLILPVTPLIAAFNGGYVSGPY
;
A
#
# COMPACT_ATOMS: atom_id res chain seq x y z
N PRO A 1 -11.46 -10.58 15.39
CA PRO A 1 -12.86 -10.48 15.80
C PRO A 1 -13.77 -11.20 14.81
N ASP A 2 -14.82 -11.88 15.29
CA ASP A 2 -15.76 -12.62 14.45
C ASP A 2 -16.44 -11.75 13.37
N ALA A 3 -16.59 -10.47 13.66
CA ALA A 3 -17.14 -9.48 12.73
C ALA A 3 -16.32 -9.32 11.43
N LEU A 4 -15.04 -9.70 11.44
CA LEU A 4 -14.17 -9.66 10.27
C LEU A 4 -14.13 -11.00 9.51
N ASN A 5 -14.85 -12.04 9.97
CA ASN A 5 -14.90 -13.30 9.25
C ASN A 5 -15.48 -13.10 7.86
N GLY A 6 -14.75 -13.54 6.84
CA GLY A 6 -15.14 -13.39 5.44
C GLY A 6 -14.87 -12.01 4.84
N PHE A 7 -14.33 -11.04 5.60
CA PHE A 7 -13.92 -9.74 5.07
C PHE A 7 -12.72 -9.91 4.14
N ARG A 8 -12.88 -9.50 2.89
CA ARG A 8 -11.89 -9.69 1.82
C ARG A 8 -11.14 -8.40 1.55
N ILE A 9 -9.82 -8.47 1.66
CA ILE A 9 -8.93 -7.38 1.28
C ILE A 9 -8.14 -7.82 0.05
N ALA A 10 -8.24 -7.08 -1.05
CA ALA A 10 -7.34 -7.23 -2.17
C ALA A 10 -6.16 -6.28 -1.98
N GLN A 11 -4.95 -6.81 -2.01
CA GLN A 11 -3.72 -6.03 -2.01
C GLN A 11 -3.15 -5.94 -3.42
N LEU A 12 -2.91 -4.72 -3.89
CA LEU A 12 -2.09 -4.42 -5.06
C LEU A 12 -0.77 -3.81 -4.57
N SER A 13 0.33 -4.17 -5.19
CA SER A 13 1.66 -3.65 -4.86
C SER A 13 2.59 -3.76 -6.05
N ASP A 14 3.57 -2.88 -6.13
CA ASP A 14 4.66 -3.01 -7.09
C ASP A 14 4.16 -3.15 -8.55
N LEU A 15 3.19 -2.31 -8.93
CA LEU A 15 2.60 -2.32 -10.28
C LEU A 15 3.56 -1.79 -11.34
N HIS A 16 4.46 -0.89 -10.95
CA HIS A 16 5.52 -0.32 -11.80
C HIS A 16 5.02 0.10 -13.19
N ILE A 17 3.89 0.83 -13.21
CA ILE A 17 3.35 1.38 -14.47
C ILE A 17 4.37 2.32 -15.08
N GLY A 18 4.78 2.01 -16.31
CA GLY A 18 5.87 2.67 -16.99
C GLY A 18 6.07 2.12 -18.40
N PRO A 19 7.28 2.19 -18.94
CA PRO A 19 7.53 1.76 -20.32
C PRO A 19 7.20 0.28 -20.62
N THR A 20 7.21 -0.58 -19.59
CA THR A 20 6.99 -2.03 -19.76
C THR A 20 5.53 -2.41 -19.53
N PHE A 21 4.89 -1.84 -18.51
CA PHE A 21 3.52 -2.12 -18.14
C PHE A 21 2.69 -0.82 -18.22
N GLY A 22 1.78 -0.75 -19.18
CA GLY A 22 0.94 0.41 -19.43
C GLY A 22 -0.54 0.13 -19.20
N LYS A 23 -1.38 1.02 -19.70
CA LYS A 23 -2.83 1.06 -19.52
C LYS A 23 -3.53 -0.28 -19.76
N ALA A 24 -3.21 -0.98 -20.88
CA ALA A 24 -3.87 -2.22 -21.23
C ALA A 24 -3.65 -3.32 -20.17
N TRP A 25 -2.40 -3.48 -19.73
CA TRP A 25 -2.07 -4.44 -18.67
C TRP A 25 -2.76 -4.07 -17.35
N LEU A 26 -2.77 -2.79 -16.98
CA LEU A 26 -3.42 -2.33 -15.77
C LEU A 26 -4.94 -2.51 -15.81
N THR A 27 -5.57 -2.35 -16.98
CA THR A 27 -7.00 -2.64 -17.16
C THR A 27 -7.31 -4.11 -16.83
N ASP A 28 -6.46 -5.04 -17.26
CA ASP A 28 -6.60 -6.46 -16.93
C ASP A 28 -6.41 -6.73 -15.43
N VAL A 29 -5.46 -6.04 -14.78
CA VAL A 29 -5.25 -6.14 -13.32
C VAL A 29 -6.49 -5.66 -12.57
N VAL A 30 -7.06 -4.52 -12.96
CA VAL A 30 -8.28 -3.96 -12.37
C VAL A 30 -9.45 -4.95 -12.53
N ALA A 31 -9.67 -5.46 -13.74
CA ALA A 31 -10.74 -6.43 -13.99
C ALA A 31 -10.60 -7.70 -13.14
N ARG A 32 -9.37 -8.22 -13.01
CA ARG A 32 -9.09 -9.39 -12.15
C ARG A 32 -9.33 -9.08 -10.68
N THR A 33 -8.90 -7.91 -10.21
CA THR A 33 -9.11 -7.47 -8.82
C THR A 33 -10.60 -7.38 -8.51
N ASP A 34 -11.38 -6.75 -9.37
CA ASP A 34 -12.83 -6.61 -9.20
C ASP A 34 -13.55 -7.97 -9.22
N SER A 35 -13.08 -8.93 -10.03
CA SER A 35 -13.65 -10.28 -10.09
C SER A 35 -13.54 -11.07 -8.77
N LEU A 36 -12.62 -10.68 -7.88
CA LEU A 36 -12.48 -11.24 -6.53
C LEU A 36 -13.55 -10.73 -5.56
N ASN A 37 -14.32 -9.72 -5.95
CA ASN A 37 -15.31 -9.03 -5.11
C ASN A 37 -14.73 -8.65 -3.75
N PRO A 38 -13.67 -7.83 -3.68
CA PRO A 38 -13.07 -7.41 -2.43
C PRO A 38 -13.99 -6.45 -1.68
N ASP A 39 -13.98 -6.52 -0.35
CA ASP A 39 -14.64 -5.52 0.49
C ASP A 39 -13.82 -4.22 0.60
N LEU A 40 -12.49 -4.37 0.59
CA LEU A 40 -11.51 -3.29 0.64
C LEU A 40 -10.39 -3.58 -0.34
N ILE A 41 -9.90 -2.56 -1.04
CA ILE A 41 -8.67 -2.63 -1.83
C ILE A 41 -7.62 -1.78 -1.14
N VAL A 42 -6.41 -2.32 -0.99
CA VAL A 42 -5.27 -1.57 -0.48
C VAL A 42 -4.13 -1.61 -1.50
N ILE A 43 -3.44 -0.48 -1.64
CA ILE A 43 -2.29 -0.36 -2.54
C ILE A 43 -1.08 0.00 -1.68
N THR A 44 -0.08 -0.86 -1.68
CA THR A 44 1.10 -0.74 -0.81
C THR A 44 2.34 -0.22 -1.55
N GLY A 45 2.12 0.76 -2.44
CA GLY A 45 3.18 1.52 -3.09
C GLY A 45 3.73 0.90 -4.37
N ASP A 46 4.69 1.63 -4.94
CA ASP A 46 5.38 1.34 -6.20
C ASP A 46 4.40 1.13 -7.37
N VAL A 47 3.46 2.07 -7.50
CA VAL A 47 2.47 2.08 -8.58
C VAL A 47 3.08 2.55 -9.90
N VAL A 48 4.07 3.49 -9.85
CA VAL A 48 4.51 4.25 -11.02
C VAL A 48 6.03 4.37 -11.14
N ASP A 49 6.52 4.25 -12.38
CA ASP A 49 7.92 4.42 -12.78
C ASP A 49 8.12 5.62 -13.72
N GLY A 50 7.57 6.77 -13.36
CA GLY A 50 7.71 8.01 -14.11
C GLY A 50 6.73 9.10 -13.67
N SER A 51 6.87 10.29 -14.27
CA SER A 51 6.08 11.46 -13.89
C SER A 51 4.61 11.38 -14.34
N PRO A 52 3.69 12.10 -13.67
CA PRO A 52 2.29 12.17 -14.09
C PRO A 52 2.11 12.64 -15.54
N SER A 53 2.93 13.58 -15.99
CA SER A 53 2.87 14.10 -17.37
C SER A 53 3.07 13.02 -18.44
N ARG A 54 3.61 11.86 -18.06
CA ARG A 54 3.83 10.72 -18.97
C ARG A 54 2.84 9.59 -18.75
N LEU A 55 2.43 9.36 -17.50
CA LEU A 55 1.78 8.11 -17.08
C LEU A 55 0.37 8.30 -16.54
N GLU A 56 -0.16 9.54 -16.45
CA GLU A 56 -1.50 9.77 -15.90
C GLU A 56 -2.60 9.01 -16.68
N GLU A 57 -2.47 8.92 -18.00
CA GLU A 57 -3.39 8.15 -18.83
C GLU A 57 -3.22 6.63 -18.63
N ASP A 58 -2.00 6.17 -18.37
CA ASP A 58 -1.72 4.74 -18.15
C ASP A 58 -2.25 4.25 -16.79
N VAL A 59 -2.28 5.11 -15.77
CA VAL A 59 -2.83 4.78 -14.46
C VAL A 59 -4.34 5.01 -14.34
N ALA A 60 -4.97 5.65 -15.33
CA ALA A 60 -6.39 5.95 -15.31
C ALA A 60 -7.31 4.75 -14.98
N PRO A 61 -7.02 3.49 -15.40
CA PRO A 61 -7.84 2.34 -15.02
C PRO A 61 -8.00 2.12 -13.51
N LEU A 62 -7.09 2.65 -12.67
CA LEU A 62 -7.24 2.53 -11.22
C LEU A 62 -8.51 3.22 -10.68
N ALA A 63 -9.07 4.18 -11.41
CA ALA A 63 -10.35 4.81 -11.06
C ALA A 63 -11.54 3.84 -11.15
N ASP A 64 -11.40 2.73 -11.89
CA ASP A 64 -12.45 1.74 -12.07
C ASP A 64 -12.46 0.65 -10.99
N LEU A 65 -11.46 0.62 -10.07
CA LEU A 65 -11.40 -0.32 -8.95
C LEU A 65 -12.64 -0.21 -8.06
N LYS A 66 -13.26 -1.36 -7.72
CA LYS A 66 -14.52 -1.43 -6.98
C LYS A 66 -14.37 -2.22 -5.70
N ALA A 67 -14.58 -1.56 -4.57
CA ALA A 67 -14.70 -2.18 -3.27
C ALA A 67 -15.70 -1.41 -2.40
N LYS A 68 -16.44 -2.14 -1.54
CA LYS A 68 -17.45 -1.56 -0.64
C LYS A 68 -16.88 -0.44 0.24
N TYR A 69 -15.64 -0.63 0.71
CA TYR A 69 -14.95 0.31 1.59
C TYR A 69 -13.89 1.15 0.86
N GLY A 70 -13.91 1.10 -0.48
CA GLY A 70 -13.05 1.92 -1.33
C GLY A 70 -11.63 1.38 -1.49
N VAL A 71 -10.76 2.27 -1.96
CA VAL A 71 -9.35 2.00 -2.26
C VAL A 71 -8.49 2.87 -1.36
N ILE A 72 -7.57 2.26 -0.62
CA ILE A 72 -6.65 2.96 0.28
C ILE A 72 -5.22 2.75 -0.23
N PHE A 73 -4.45 3.84 -0.27
CA PHE A 73 -3.10 3.86 -0.82
C PHE A 73 -2.10 4.34 0.23
N ALA A 74 -0.96 3.67 0.33
CA ALA A 74 0.25 4.15 0.99
C ALA A 74 1.42 4.08 0.01
N PRO A 75 2.33 5.08 -0.03
CA PRO A 75 3.37 5.17 -1.04
C PRO A 75 4.51 4.16 -0.82
N GLY A 76 5.16 3.78 -1.92
CA GLY A 76 6.45 3.13 -1.94
C GLY A 76 7.58 4.10 -2.32
N ASN A 77 8.78 3.57 -2.55
CA ASN A 77 9.93 4.39 -2.89
C ASN A 77 9.84 4.96 -4.32
N HIS A 78 9.22 4.26 -5.26
CA HIS A 78 9.11 4.72 -6.65
C HIS A 78 8.21 5.95 -6.80
N GLU A 79 7.21 6.14 -5.96
CA GLU A 79 6.45 7.39 -5.96
C GLU A 79 7.33 8.60 -5.67
N TYR A 80 8.32 8.48 -4.76
CA TYR A 80 9.25 9.57 -4.47
C TYR A 80 10.20 9.81 -5.63
N TYR A 81 10.72 8.75 -6.27
CA TYR A 81 11.56 8.87 -7.48
C TYR A 81 10.80 9.48 -8.65
N SER A 82 9.50 9.24 -8.73
CA SER A 82 8.60 9.68 -9.80
C SER A 82 7.94 11.02 -9.54
N GLY A 83 8.19 11.66 -8.38
CA GLY A 83 7.63 12.96 -8.01
C GLY A 83 6.35 12.85 -7.19
N ILE A 84 6.45 12.34 -5.95
CA ILE A 84 5.34 12.09 -5.04
C ILE A 84 4.34 13.25 -4.95
N GLN A 85 4.83 14.50 -4.80
CA GLN A 85 3.97 15.68 -4.65
C GLN A 85 3.06 15.92 -5.85
N GLN A 86 3.48 15.52 -7.05
CA GLN A 86 2.68 15.60 -8.27
C GLN A 86 1.72 14.40 -8.38
N TRP A 87 2.10 13.23 -7.86
CA TRP A 87 1.29 12.03 -7.91
C TRP A 87 0.14 12.01 -6.90
N LEU A 88 0.32 12.56 -5.70
CA LEU A 88 -0.74 12.55 -4.67
C LEU A 88 -2.09 13.10 -5.17
N PRO A 89 -2.15 14.27 -5.83
CA PRO A 89 -3.41 14.77 -6.37
C PRO A 89 -4.01 13.87 -7.47
N VAL A 90 -3.17 13.18 -8.24
CA VAL A 90 -3.63 12.24 -9.27
C VAL A 90 -4.31 11.03 -8.61
N PHE A 91 -3.65 10.39 -7.64
CA PHE A 91 -4.22 9.25 -6.93
C PHE A 91 -5.53 9.61 -6.22
N GLN A 92 -5.61 10.80 -5.61
CA GLN A 92 -6.85 11.29 -5.01
C GLN A 92 -7.96 11.48 -6.05
N ARG A 93 -7.68 12.03 -7.24
CA ARG A 93 -8.65 12.15 -8.34
C ARG A 93 -9.10 10.79 -8.87
N LEU A 94 -8.25 9.77 -8.82
CA LEU A 94 -8.58 8.39 -9.17
C LEU A 94 -9.41 7.67 -8.07
N GLY A 95 -9.80 8.38 -7.00
CA GLY A 95 -10.68 7.85 -5.95
C GLY A 95 -9.94 7.14 -4.81
N MET A 96 -8.62 7.23 -4.73
CA MET A 96 -7.87 6.61 -3.64
C MET A 96 -7.85 7.49 -2.39
N HIS A 97 -8.04 6.88 -1.23
CA HIS A 97 -7.75 7.50 0.06
C HIS A 97 -6.26 7.33 0.37
N VAL A 98 -5.52 8.42 0.27
CA VAL A 98 -4.06 8.42 0.46
C VAL A 98 -3.73 8.57 1.95
N LEU A 99 -2.86 7.71 2.47
CA LEU A 99 -2.38 7.76 3.85
C LEU A 99 -0.86 8.01 3.88
N MET A 100 -0.46 9.08 4.57
CA MET A 100 0.92 9.56 4.70
C MET A 100 1.25 9.76 6.19
N ASN A 101 1.59 8.68 6.92
CA ASN A 101 1.65 8.63 8.39
C ASN A 101 0.30 8.98 9.03
N GLU A 102 -0.77 8.46 8.46
CA GLU A 102 -2.16 8.75 8.81
C GLU A 102 -2.98 7.47 8.91
N ASN A 103 -4.19 7.59 9.44
CA ASN A 103 -5.14 6.48 9.49
C ASN A 103 -6.56 6.90 9.13
N THR A 104 -7.35 5.89 8.79
CA THR A 104 -8.79 6.00 8.63
C THR A 104 -9.47 4.82 9.32
N GLN A 105 -10.75 4.96 9.64
CA GLN A 105 -11.54 3.91 10.27
C GLN A 105 -12.78 3.61 9.44
N ILE A 106 -13.07 2.34 9.29
CA ILE A 106 -14.32 1.83 8.71
C ILE A 106 -15.06 0.99 9.74
N ARG A 107 -16.34 0.71 9.50
CA ARG A 107 -17.13 -0.22 10.31
C ARG A 107 -17.51 -1.45 9.51
N VAL A 108 -16.99 -2.59 9.92
CA VAL A 108 -17.29 -3.89 9.33
C VAL A 108 -18.25 -4.62 10.25
N ASN A 109 -19.47 -4.84 9.78
CA ASN A 109 -20.54 -5.46 10.59
C ASN A 109 -20.71 -4.79 11.97
N GLY A 110 -20.64 -3.45 12.00
CA GLY A 110 -20.74 -2.65 13.24
C GLY A 110 -19.44 -2.54 14.07
N THR A 111 -18.44 -3.37 13.79
CA THR A 111 -17.15 -3.36 14.50
C THR A 111 -16.18 -2.39 13.84
N PRO A 112 -15.50 -1.51 14.60
CA PRO A 112 -14.51 -0.61 14.06
C PRO A 112 -13.26 -1.39 13.61
N PHE A 113 -12.75 -1.02 12.44
CA PHE A 113 -11.53 -1.53 11.85
C PHE A 113 -10.72 -0.36 11.33
N ALA A 114 -9.47 -0.23 11.76
CA ALA A 114 -8.60 0.86 11.35
C ALA A 114 -7.63 0.41 10.27
N ILE A 115 -7.39 1.29 9.32
CA ILE A 115 -6.34 1.16 8.31
C ILE A 115 -5.42 2.36 8.47
N ALA A 116 -4.14 2.11 8.71
CA ALA A 116 -3.10 3.12 8.78
C ALA A 116 -2.11 2.93 7.62
N GLY A 117 -1.55 4.02 7.14
CA GLY A 117 -0.51 3.99 6.10
C GLY A 117 0.65 4.89 6.49
N VAL A 118 1.86 4.42 6.22
CA VAL A 118 3.08 5.18 6.44
C VAL A 118 3.69 5.63 5.12
N THR A 119 4.55 6.66 5.20
CA THR A 119 5.45 7.06 4.11
C THR A 119 6.53 6.00 3.90
N ASP A 120 7.37 6.15 2.87
CA ASP A 120 8.54 5.31 2.67
C ASP A 120 9.82 6.01 3.16
N THR A 121 10.84 5.24 3.51
CA THR A 121 12.16 5.78 3.91
C THR A 121 12.81 6.63 2.82
N ALA A 122 12.45 6.40 1.55
CA ALA A 122 12.91 7.23 0.44
C ALA A 122 12.53 8.72 0.61
N ALA A 123 11.43 9.03 1.33
CA ALA A 123 11.01 10.39 1.63
C ALA A 123 12.14 11.26 2.21
N LEU A 124 12.99 10.67 3.05
CA LEU A 124 14.11 11.35 3.70
C LEU A 124 15.12 11.92 2.70
N ASN A 125 15.30 11.29 1.54
CA ASN A 125 16.20 11.77 0.49
C ASN A 125 15.71 13.07 -0.18
N TRP A 126 14.44 13.41 0.01
CA TRP A 126 13.81 14.65 -0.48
C TRP A 126 13.49 15.64 0.65
N GLY A 127 14.01 15.41 1.87
CA GLY A 127 13.73 16.27 3.02
C GLY A 127 12.26 16.19 3.48
N LEU A 128 11.57 15.11 3.14
CA LEU A 128 10.19 14.83 3.55
C LEU A 128 10.17 13.91 4.77
N GLU A 129 9.02 13.82 5.42
CA GLU A 129 8.82 12.99 6.60
C GLU A 129 8.93 11.50 6.25
N GLY A 130 9.82 10.78 6.94
CA GLY A 130 9.95 9.33 6.84
C GLY A 130 8.80 8.57 7.48
N PRO A 131 8.79 7.22 7.41
CA PRO A 131 7.72 6.41 7.99
C PRO A 131 7.69 6.53 9.51
N ASP A 132 6.49 6.77 10.05
CA ASP A 132 6.22 6.91 11.48
C ASP A 132 4.96 6.09 11.86
N PRO A 133 5.13 4.83 12.29
CA PRO A 133 4.02 3.99 12.71
C PRO A 133 3.28 4.52 13.95
N GLU A 134 3.96 5.19 14.88
CA GLU A 134 3.32 5.74 16.08
C GLU A 134 2.38 6.89 15.71
N LYS A 135 2.83 7.78 14.82
CA LYS A 135 2.01 8.86 14.26
C LYS A 135 0.84 8.30 13.45
N ALA A 136 1.11 7.34 12.57
CA ALA A 136 0.09 6.72 11.73
C ALA A 136 -1.03 6.06 12.55
N LEU A 137 -0.72 5.50 13.72
CA LEU A 137 -1.69 4.85 14.61
C LEU A 137 -2.23 5.77 15.72
N SER A 138 -1.82 7.04 15.73
CA SER A 138 -2.24 7.99 16.77
C SER A 138 -3.76 8.17 16.77
N GLY A 139 -4.32 8.40 17.95
CA GLY A 139 -5.77 8.62 18.14
C GLY A 139 -6.63 7.35 18.05
N LEU A 140 -6.07 6.19 17.72
CA LEU A 140 -6.81 4.93 17.67
C LEU A 140 -6.90 4.26 19.05
N SER A 141 -8.08 3.72 19.38
CA SER A 141 -8.25 2.88 20.58
C SER A 141 -7.35 1.65 20.51
N LYS A 142 -6.88 1.18 21.68
CA LYS A 142 -6.05 -0.03 21.79
C LYS A 142 -6.80 -1.29 21.35
N ASP A 143 -8.10 -1.33 21.54
CA ASP A 143 -8.96 -2.52 21.34
C ASP A 143 -9.42 -2.68 19.87
N ILE A 144 -9.13 -1.73 19.00
CA ILE A 144 -9.50 -1.80 17.60
C ILE A 144 -8.45 -2.60 16.81
N THR A 145 -8.91 -3.47 15.89
CA THR A 145 -8.02 -4.13 14.94
C THR A 145 -7.43 -3.11 13.98
N LYS A 146 -6.11 -3.12 13.82
CA LYS A 146 -5.34 -2.13 13.05
C LYS A 146 -4.55 -2.80 11.95
N LEU A 147 -4.88 -2.48 10.69
CA LEU A 147 -4.09 -2.84 9.53
C LEU A 147 -3.10 -1.71 9.21
N MET A 148 -1.82 -2.04 9.15
CA MET A 148 -0.77 -1.14 8.71
C MET A 148 -0.42 -1.40 7.24
N LEU A 149 -0.40 -0.36 6.43
CA LEU A 149 0.14 -0.37 5.07
C LEU A 149 1.53 0.26 5.10
N SER A 150 2.53 -0.53 4.80
CA SER A 150 3.92 -0.08 4.67
C SER A 150 4.54 -0.77 3.47
N HIS A 151 5.06 0.00 2.52
CA HIS A 151 5.69 -0.60 1.34
C HIS A 151 6.83 -1.56 1.73
N ARG A 152 7.68 -1.15 2.69
CA ARG A 152 8.80 -1.98 3.13
C ARG A 152 8.43 -2.91 4.29
N PRO A 153 8.65 -4.23 4.13
CA PRO A 153 8.35 -5.20 5.20
C PRO A 153 9.27 -5.04 6.42
N SER A 154 10.46 -4.46 6.25
CA SER A 154 11.41 -4.21 7.35
C SER A 154 10.87 -3.33 8.47
N LEU A 155 9.77 -2.58 8.24
CA LEU A 155 9.10 -1.76 9.25
C LEU A 155 8.18 -2.56 10.18
N ALA A 156 7.99 -3.87 9.95
CA ALA A 156 7.05 -4.68 10.71
C ALA A 156 7.31 -4.69 12.23
N PRO A 157 8.56 -4.75 12.74
CA PRO A 157 8.81 -4.68 14.17
C PRO A 157 8.34 -3.37 14.81
N GLU A 158 8.59 -2.23 14.17
CA GLU A 158 8.17 -0.91 14.63
C GLU A 158 6.66 -0.76 14.58
N SER A 159 6.02 -1.25 13.51
CA SER A 159 4.56 -1.27 13.37
C SER A 159 3.89 -2.10 14.46
N ALA A 160 4.44 -3.27 14.76
CA ALA A 160 3.95 -4.13 15.85
C ALA A 160 4.10 -3.46 17.21
N LYS A 161 5.27 -2.82 17.46
CA LYS A 161 5.52 -2.05 18.70
C LYS A 161 4.55 -0.88 18.85
N ALA A 162 4.19 -0.21 17.76
CA ALA A 162 3.21 0.87 17.74
C ALA A 162 1.76 0.37 17.91
N GLY A 163 1.53 -0.95 17.84
CA GLY A 163 0.24 -1.59 18.09
C GLY A 163 -0.55 -1.99 16.82
N ALA A 164 0.10 -2.12 15.68
CA ALA A 164 -0.51 -2.72 14.50
C ALA A 164 -0.83 -4.20 14.76
N SER A 165 -2.00 -4.65 14.28
CA SER A 165 -2.41 -6.05 14.38
C SER A 165 -1.91 -6.89 13.21
N LEU A 166 -1.74 -6.26 12.06
CA LEU A 166 -1.25 -6.84 10.81
C LEU A 166 -0.58 -5.74 9.99
N GLN A 167 0.53 -6.06 9.31
CA GLN A 167 1.12 -5.22 8.28
C GLN A 167 1.04 -5.90 6.92
N LEU A 168 0.67 -5.14 5.89
CA LEU A 168 0.77 -5.55 4.49
C LEU A 168 1.88 -4.74 3.82
N SER A 169 2.74 -5.45 3.07
CA SER A 169 3.93 -4.88 2.43
C SER A 169 4.14 -5.42 1.02
N GLY A 170 4.93 -4.70 0.24
CA GLY A 170 5.44 -5.08 -1.06
C GLY A 170 6.97 -5.08 -1.11
N HIS A 171 7.55 -4.36 -2.10
CA HIS A 171 8.98 -4.02 -2.22
C HIS A 171 9.92 -5.17 -2.60
N THR A 172 9.72 -6.35 -2.08
CA THR A 172 10.67 -7.47 -2.21
C THR A 172 10.50 -8.27 -3.50
N HIS A 173 9.40 -8.06 -4.24
CA HIS A 173 9.04 -8.81 -5.44
C HIS A 173 9.15 -10.34 -5.26
N GLY A 174 8.79 -10.83 -4.05
CA GLY A 174 8.90 -12.25 -3.72
C GLY A 174 10.34 -12.79 -3.65
N GLY A 175 11.35 -11.89 -3.54
CA GLY A 175 12.76 -12.25 -3.51
C GLY A 175 13.41 -12.37 -4.89
N LEU A 176 12.69 -11.96 -5.96
CA LEU A 176 13.13 -12.01 -7.35
C LEU A 176 13.50 -13.45 -7.79
N ILE A 177 14.79 -13.76 -7.89
CA ILE A 177 15.30 -15.07 -8.30
C ILE A 177 16.48 -15.50 -7.43
N LEU A 178 16.68 -16.81 -7.27
CA LEU A 178 17.94 -17.33 -6.72
C LEU A 178 19.10 -17.04 -7.70
N PRO A 179 20.30 -16.61 -7.21
CA PRO A 179 20.73 -16.53 -5.80
C PRO A 179 20.52 -15.17 -5.13
N VAL A 180 19.74 -14.26 -5.68
CA VAL A 180 19.57 -12.88 -5.20
C VAL A 180 18.69 -12.80 -3.94
N THR A 181 17.79 -13.77 -3.74
CA THR A 181 16.85 -13.82 -2.61
C THR A 181 17.50 -13.61 -1.23
N PRO A 182 18.65 -14.23 -0.89
CA PRO A 182 19.29 -13.98 0.42
C PRO A 182 19.74 -12.54 0.63
N LEU A 183 20.14 -11.86 -0.44
CA LEU A 183 20.53 -10.45 -0.40
C LEU A 183 19.32 -9.57 -0.15
N ILE A 184 18.20 -9.84 -0.85
CA ILE A 184 16.92 -9.12 -0.63
C ILE A 184 16.45 -9.33 0.80
N ALA A 185 16.48 -10.54 1.33
CA ALA A 185 16.16 -10.84 2.73
C ALA A 185 17.01 -10.01 3.70
N ALA A 186 18.32 -9.95 3.49
CA ALA A 186 19.22 -9.19 4.35
C ALA A 186 18.90 -7.70 4.41
N PHE A 187 18.50 -7.08 3.28
CA PHE A 187 18.11 -5.67 3.24
C PHE A 187 16.70 -5.41 3.75
N ASN A 188 15.88 -6.44 3.91
CA ASN A 188 14.48 -6.33 4.34
C ASN A 188 14.20 -6.99 5.69
N GLY A 189 15.20 -7.05 6.59
CA GLY A 189 15.01 -7.60 7.94
C GLY A 189 14.67 -9.09 7.98
N GLY A 190 15.02 -9.84 6.93
CA GLY A 190 14.69 -11.25 6.78
C GLY A 190 13.39 -11.52 6.02
N TYR A 191 12.58 -10.51 5.77
CA TYR A 191 11.29 -10.65 5.08
C TYR A 191 11.46 -10.72 3.57
N VAL A 192 10.79 -11.68 2.94
CA VAL A 192 10.83 -11.86 1.48
C VAL A 192 9.42 -12.00 0.90
N SER A 193 8.68 -13.03 1.30
CA SER A 193 7.32 -13.27 0.85
C SER A 193 6.58 -14.21 1.79
N GLY A 194 5.26 -14.08 1.86
CA GLY A 194 4.40 -14.90 2.72
C GLY A 194 4.13 -14.28 4.08
N PRO A 195 3.39 -14.98 4.94
CA PRO A 195 3.13 -14.53 6.31
C PRO A 195 4.35 -14.78 7.22
N TYR A 196 4.56 -13.88 8.15
CA TYR A 196 5.60 -13.93 9.19
C TYR A 196 4.98 -13.68 10.57
#